data_9cd2b3c37acee19ff1799f1c4ef42f52
#
_entry.id   9cd2b3c37acee19ff1799f1c4ef42f52
#
_cell.length_a   1.000
_cell.length_b   1.000
_cell.length_c   1.000
_cell.angle_alpha   90.00
_cell.angle_beta   90.00
_cell.angle_gamma   90.00
#
_symmetry.space_group_name_H-M   'P 1'
#
loop_
_entity.id
_entity.type
_entity.pdbx_description
1 polymer ?
#
loop_
_entity_poly.entity_id
_entity_poly.type
_entity_poly.pdbx_seq_one_letter_code
_entity_poly.pdbx_strand_id
1 'polypeptide(L)'
;MKKSNFETYRGVINQFDINFNCLKESSISRILEEAMIFSSSLIQKTYDEIIETKILNENKRVYIEPYSSIHVRTEFIELNKNKIEIIHSIYLDKSHFNKKIELIICKSFIVNYSDKEPYKFLGNERKKNLYSAYKGIVRQTDCDQMSHMNVQFYFEKHSTAIKNLFNEISIPFKKNIAFTVKKERCIFSKEVHLNCSLEIIFFIQYVEENELKLSSKFYCLDNKNISAHFETIISFETESNLIEVINDIFLSDKLTYLNKFNFEKLRKLSDKRPPKTINKNAFLSCKKAVNTWDLGFDLMGTSQFKVGCVSDAATHFFTVCGADYNWRTKYNIGSAALDYSVRYYKCAPLGMAVSMYSNFTKIGNKSLKFIHHMVDDASGDIIMDIEIVAVLFDLEKRVSMIVPESFKNKANSLLIEN
;
A
#
# COMPACT_ATOMS: atom_id res chain seq x y z
N MET A 1 -31.76 17.67 12.65
CA MET A 1 -30.94 16.52 12.19
C MET A 1 -29.61 17.03 11.70
N LYS A 2 -28.52 16.61 12.27
CA LYS A 2 -27.18 16.94 11.80
C LYS A 2 -26.81 15.92 10.71
N LYS A 3 -26.51 16.42 9.50
CA LYS A 3 -26.19 15.60 8.35
C LYS A 3 -24.73 15.84 7.98
N SER A 4 -23.94 14.78 7.90
CA SER A 4 -22.54 14.85 7.45
C SER A 4 -22.27 13.77 6.39
N ASN A 5 -21.48 14.12 5.38
CA ASN A 5 -21.20 13.26 4.24
C ASN A 5 -19.68 13.21 4.01
N PHE A 6 -19.13 12.00 3.96
CA PHE A 6 -17.69 11.74 3.83
C PHE A 6 -17.41 10.66 2.77
N GLU A 7 -16.26 10.74 2.14
CA GLU A 7 -15.71 9.60 1.41
C GLU A 7 -15.01 8.67 2.40
N THR A 8 -15.48 7.43 2.50
CA THR A 8 -15.07 6.46 3.52
C THR A 8 -14.34 5.24 2.96
N TYR A 9 -14.33 5.09 1.67
CA TYR A 9 -13.57 4.07 0.96
C TYR A 9 -13.14 4.60 -0.40
N ARG A 10 -11.92 4.25 -0.82
CA ARG A 10 -11.40 4.48 -2.18
C ARG A 10 -10.43 3.36 -2.53
N GLY A 11 -10.75 2.58 -3.51
CA GLY A 11 -9.96 1.44 -3.95
C GLY A 11 -10.11 1.17 -5.44
N VAL A 12 -9.60 0.02 -5.87
CA VAL A 12 -9.68 -0.49 -7.23
C VAL A 12 -10.36 -1.86 -7.19
N ILE A 13 -11.23 -2.12 -8.15
CA ILE A 13 -11.91 -3.40 -8.31
C ILE A 13 -10.93 -4.39 -8.95
N ASN A 14 -10.66 -5.50 -8.29
CA ASN A 14 -9.85 -6.58 -8.84
C ASN A 14 -10.69 -7.50 -9.73
N GLN A 15 -10.01 -8.26 -10.61
CA GLN A 15 -10.70 -9.25 -11.46
C GLN A 15 -11.49 -10.28 -10.66
N PHE A 16 -11.08 -10.60 -9.44
CA PHE A 16 -11.75 -11.54 -8.54
C PHE A 16 -12.98 -10.96 -7.84
N ASP A 17 -13.16 -9.64 -7.87
CA ASP A 17 -14.33 -8.93 -7.32
C ASP A 17 -15.53 -8.95 -8.26
N ILE A 18 -15.32 -9.38 -9.51
CA ILE A 18 -16.33 -9.33 -10.58
C ILE A 18 -16.83 -10.74 -10.93
N ASN A 19 -18.14 -10.85 -11.19
CA ASN A 19 -18.79 -12.00 -11.79
C ASN A 19 -19.77 -11.50 -12.85
N PHE A 20 -19.67 -12.01 -14.10
CA PHE A 20 -20.51 -11.55 -15.22
C PHE A 20 -20.58 -10.01 -15.36
N ASN A 21 -19.43 -9.34 -15.21
CA ASN A 21 -19.30 -7.87 -15.27
C ASN A 21 -20.06 -7.08 -14.17
N CYS A 22 -20.46 -7.74 -13.09
CA CYS A 22 -21.04 -7.14 -11.89
C CYS A 22 -20.17 -7.40 -10.67
N LEU A 23 -20.27 -6.55 -9.65
CA LEU A 23 -19.62 -6.83 -8.37
C LEU A 23 -20.21 -8.06 -7.73
N LYS A 24 -19.37 -8.94 -7.19
CA LYS A 24 -19.80 -10.06 -6.35
C LYS A 24 -20.39 -9.55 -5.04
N GLU A 25 -21.38 -10.24 -4.50
CA GLU A 25 -21.98 -9.93 -3.20
C GLU A 25 -20.93 -9.91 -2.08
N SER A 26 -19.99 -10.85 -2.10
CA SER A 26 -18.87 -10.89 -1.14
C SER A 26 -17.98 -9.66 -1.22
N SER A 27 -17.75 -9.13 -2.42
CA SER A 27 -16.95 -7.91 -2.62
C SER A 27 -17.72 -6.66 -2.19
N ILE A 28 -19.03 -6.61 -2.43
CA ILE A 28 -19.91 -5.55 -1.94
C ILE A 28 -19.88 -5.53 -0.40
N SER A 29 -20.08 -6.69 0.23
CA SER A 29 -20.05 -6.81 1.70
C SER A 29 -18.72 -6.36 2.27
N ARG A 30 -17.61 -6.78 1.70
CA ARG A 30 -16.27 -6.36 2.09
C ARG A 30 -16.08 -4.84 1.99
N ILE A 31 -16.44 -4.24 0.87
CA ILE A 31 -16.31 -2.79 0.64
C ILE A 31 -17.15 -2.00 1.64
N LEU A 32 -18.36 -2.46 1.92
CA LEU A 32 -19.26 -1.82 2.89
C LEU A 32 -18.74 -1.96 4.33
N GLU A 33 -18.18 -3.11 4.69
CA GLU A 33 -17.56 -3.32 5.99
C GLU A 33 -16.35 -2.40 6.17
N GLU A 34 -15.45 -2.32 5.20
CA GLU A 34 -14.32 -1.39 5.23
C GLU A 34 -14.78 0.07 5.35
N ALA A 35 -15.79 0.47 4.57
CA ALA A 35 -16.37 1.81 4.64
C ALA A 35 -17.00 2.10 6.00
N MET A 36 -17.65 1.10 6.63
CA MET A 36 -18.26 1.23 7.95
C MET A 36 -17.20 1.43 9.03
N ILE A 37 -16.16 0.59 9.07
CA ILE A 37 -15.06 0.70 10.04
C ILE A 37 -14.34 2.04 9.86
N PHE A 38 -14.03 2.43 8.63
CA PHE A 38 -13.43 3.72 8.33
C PHE A 38 -14.32 4.89 8.79
N SER A 39 -15.64 4.74 8.61
CA SER A 39 -16.62 5.72 9.06
C SER A 39 -16.60 5.93 10.57
N SER A 40 -16.49 4.84 11.34
CA SER A 40 -16.45 4.92 12.81
C SER A 40 -15.23 5.70 13.30
N SER A 41 -14.09 5.53 12.64
CA SER A 41 -12.87 6.32 12.92
C SER A 41 -13.05 7.80 12.60
N LEU A 42 -13.82 8.15 11.56
CA LEU A 42 -14.10 9.53 11.19
C LEU A 42 -15.02 10.24 12.17
N ILE A 43 -16.09 9.59 12.58
CA ILE A 43 -17.08 10.19 13.51
C ILE A 43 -16.71 9.99 14.97
N GLN A 44 -15.65 9.21 15.23
CA GLN A 44 -15.14 8.85 16.56
C GLN A 44 -16.19 8.24 17.49
N LYS A 45 -17.04 7.43 16.91
CA LYS A 45 -18.02 6.63 17.62
C LYS A 45 -17.65 5.17 17.50
N THR A 46 -17.51 4.48 18.61
CA THR A 46 -17.53 3.03 18.64
C THR A 46 -18.99 2.59 18.72
N TYR A 47 -19.32 1.58 17.96
CA TYR A 47 -20.64 0.97 17.98
C TYR A 47 -20.50 -0.50 18.38
N ASP A 48 -21.43 -0.96 19.19
CA ASP A 48 -21.43 -2.33 19.65
C ASP A 48 -22.22 -3.23 18.68
N GLU A 49 -23.15 -2.66 17.90
CA GLU A 49 -24.03 -3.44 17.05
C GLU A 49 -24.53 -2.66 15.82
N ILE A 50 -24.50 -3.33 14.67
CA ILE A 50 -25.23 -2.92 13.46
C ILE A 50 -26.55 -3.70 13.46
N ILE A 51 -27.68 -3.02 13.61
CA ILE A 51 -28.96 -3.71 13.73
C ILE A 51 -29.44 -4.23 12.38
N GLU A 52 -29.27 -3.46 11.33
CA GLU A 52 -29.80 -3.80 10.02
C GLU A 52 -28.96 -3.18 8.91
N THR A 53 -28.63 -4.00 7.90
CA THR A 53 -28.07 -3.51 6.64
C THR A 53 -29.00 -3.92 5.51
N LYS A 54 -29.46 -2.95 4.75
CA LYS A 54 -30.38 -3.16 3.64
C LYS A 54 -29.89 -2.48 2.36
N ILE A 55 -29.83 -3.24 1.28
CA ILE A 55 -29.58 -2.68 -0.05
C ILE A 55 -30.87 -2.00 -0.52
N LEU A 56 -30.82 -0.70 -0.77
CA LEU A 56 -31.95 0.09 -1.21
C LEU A 56 -32.07 0.13 -2.73
N ASN A 57 -30.92 0.16 -3.41
CA ASN A 57 -30.83 0.24 -4.86
C ASN A 57 -29.57 -0.47 -5.36
N GLU A 58 -29.67 -1.20 -6.45
CA GLU A 58 -28.54 -1.84 -7.13
C GLU A 58 -28.67 -1.64 -8.64
N ASN A 59 -27.69 -1.01 -9.25
CA ASN A 59 -27.65 -0.79 -10.69
C ASN A 59 -26.95 -1.94 -11.40
N LYS A 60 -27.68 -3.03 -11.68
CA LYS A 60 -27.17 -4.24 -12.34
C LYS A 60 -26.82 -4.06 -13.83
N ARG A 61 -27.13 -2.89 -14.43
CA ARG A 61 -26.90 -2.64 -15.86
C ARG A 61 -25.54 -1.99 -16.17
N VAL A 62 -24.75 -1.71 -15.14
CA VAL A 62 -23.45 -1.07 -15.32
C VAL A 62 -22.41 -2.14 -15.56
N TYR A 63 -21.78 -2.08 -16.73
CA TYR A 63 -20.59 -2.88 -17.01
C TYR A 63 -19.41 -2.40 -16.18
N ILE A 64 -18.81 -3.30 -15.41
CA ILE A 64 -17.67 -3.03 -14.54
C ILE A 64 -16.44 -3.72 -15.13
N GLU A 65 -15.44 -2.93 -15.45
CA GLU A 65 -14.15 -3.41 -15.90
C GLU A 65 -13.23 -3.68 -14.71
N PRO A 66 -12.42 -4.75 -14.72
CA PRO A 66 -11.36 -4.94 -13.73
C PRO A 66 -10.48 -3.71 -13.63
N TYR A 67 -10.00 -3.43 -12.43
CA TYR A 67 -9.09 -2.31 -12.11
C TYR A 67 -9.69 -0.91 -12.29
N SER A 68 -11.00 -0.80 -12.41
CA SER A 68 -11.71 0.47 -12.30
C SER A 68 -11.65 1.00 -10.88
N SER A 69 -11.55 2.31 -10.72
CA SER A 69 -11.62 2.96 -9.41
C SER A 69 -13.03 2.96 -8.86
N ILE A 70 -13.15 2.68 -7.58
CA ILE A 70 -14.41 2.67 -6.84
C ILE A 70 -14.24 3.47 -5.54
N HIS A 71 -15.28 4.23 -5.18
CA HIS A 71 -15.32 4.89 -3.90
C HIS A 71 -16.69 4.79 -3.24
N VAL A 72 -16.71 4.89 -1.92
CA VAL A 72 -17.94 4.92 -1.13
C VAL A 72 -18.08 6.29 -0.48
N ARG A 73 -19.25 6.87 -0.61
CA ARG A 73 -19.68 8.01 0.17
C ARG A 73 -20.61 7.55 1.27
N THR A 74 -20.33 8.01 2.47
CA THR A 74 -21.13 7.67 3.64
C THR A 74 -21.77 8.93 4.20
N GLU A 75 -23.07 8.86 4.35
CA GLU A 75 -23.90 9.89 4.96
C GLU A 75 -24.38 9.42 6.32
N PHE A 76 -24.21 10.28 7.34
CA PHE A 76 -24.67 10.04 8.70
C PHE A 76 -25.85 10.95 9.00
N ILE A 77 -26.91 10.35 9.55
CA ILE A 77 -28.13 11.06 9.95
C ILE A 77 -28.42 10.66 11.40
N GLU A 78 -28.19 11.57 12.34
CA GLU A 78 -28.57 11.35 13.73
C GLU A 78 -30.11 11.39 13.85
N LEU A 79 -30.71 10.24 14.14
CA LEU A 79 -32.16 10.12 14.33
C LEU A 79 -32.55 10.52 15.77
N ASN A 80 -31.74 10.12 16.74
CA ASN A 80 -31.87 10.49 18.15
C ASN A 80 -30.55 10.25 18.89
N LYS A 81 -30.50 10.46 20.22
CA LYS A 81 -29.27 10.30 21.04
C LYS A 81 -28.62 8.92 20.99
N ASN A 82 -29.38 7.88 20.62
CA ASN A 82 -28.90 6.49 20.66
C ASN A 82 -28.97 5.79 19.29
N LYS A 83 -29.42 6.49 18.24
CA LYS A 83 -29.60 5.86 16.92
C LYS A 83 -29.10 6.76 15.80
N ILE A 84 -28.18 6.22 14.99
CA ILE A 84 -27.67 6.84 13.76
C ILE A 84 -28.09 5.99 12.57
N GLU A 85 -28.61 6.65 11.56
CA GLU A 85 -28.78 6.06 10.23
C GLU A 85 -27.54 6.36 9.40
N ILE A 86 -27.04 5.34 8.72
CA ILE A 86 -25.88 5.44 7.83
C ILE A 86 -26.30 5.00 6.43
N ILE A 87 -26.02 5.83 5.46
CA ILE A 87 -26.26 5.53 4.06
C ILE A 87 -24.91 5.48 3.34
N HIS A 88 -24.57 4.31 2.81
CA HIS A 88 -23.41 4.11 1.95
C HIS A 88 -23.85 4.10 0.49
N SER A 89 -23.25 4.97 -0.31
CA SER A 89 -23.43 4.98 -1.76
C SER A 89 -22.12 4.61 -2.44
N ILE A 90 -22.10 3.51 -3.16
CA ILE A 90 -20.94 3.01 -3.90
C ILE A 90 -20.97 3.56 -5.31
N TYR A 91 -19.87 4.18 -5.71
CA TYR A 91 -19.70 4.80 -7.03
C TYR A 91 -18.54 4.16 -7.78
N LEU A 92 -18.75 3.97 -9.08
CA LEU A 92 -17.71 3.63 -10.05
C LEU A 92 -17.22 4.91 -10.74
N ASP A 93 -15.93 5.14 -10.72
CA ASP A 93 -15.29 6.21 -11.47
C ASP A 93 -14.98 5.70 -12.89
N LYS A 94 -15.73 6.14 -13.90
CA LYS A 94 -15.48 5.80 -15.30
C LYS A 94 -14.72 6.91 -16.01
N SER A 95 -13.48 6.61 -16.40
CA SER A 95 -12.62 7.51 -17.16
C SER A 95 -13.23 7.94 -18.51
N HIS A 96 -13.95 7.03 -19.19
CA HIS A 96 -14.50 7.30 -20.52
C HIS A 96 -15.70 8.27 -20.55
N PHE A 97 -16.34 8.58 -19.43
CA PHE A 97 -17.59 9.33 -19.41
C PHE A 97 -17.57 10.61 -18.57
N ASN A 98 -16.47 10.92 -17.91
CA ASN A 98 -16.43 12.05 -16.94
C ASN A 98 -17.57 11.97 -15.89
N LYS A 99 -18.01 10.75 -15.57
CA LYS A 99 -19.18 10.50 -14.75
C LYS A 99 -18.89 9.51 -13.65
N LYS A 100 -19.29 9.87 -12.43
CA LYS A 100 -19.42 8.94 -11.32
C LYS A 100 -20.75 8.22 -11.47
N ILE A 101 -20.71 6.90 -11.60
CA ILE A 101 -21.92 6.08 -11.75
C ILE A 101 -22.20 5.44 -10.39
N GLU A 102 -23.36 5.75 -9.82
CA GLU A 102 -23.83 5.10 -8.62
C GLU A 102 -24.18 3.65 -8.92
N LEU A 103 -23.54 2.74 -8.20
CA LEU A 103 -23.74 1.29 -8.35
C LEU A 103 -24.74 0.75 -7.34
N ILE A 104 -24.56 1.12 -6.07
CA ILE A 104 -25.32 0.54 -4.96
C ILE A 104 -25.55 1.62 -3.91
N ILE A 105 -26.76 1.63 -3.34
CA ILE A 105 -27.08 2.37 -2.14
C ILE A 105 -27.44 1.35 -1.05
N CYS A 106 -26.74 1.44 0.08
CA CYS A 106 -26.96 0.59 1.22
C CYS A 106 -27.27 1.46 2.47
N LYS A 107 -28.20 1.00 3.30
CA LYS A 107 -28.61 1.67 4.50
C LYS A 107 -28.37 0.77 5.72
N SER A 108 -27.75 1.32 6.74
CA SER A 108 -27.49 0.65 8.01
C SER A 108 -27.93 1.50 9.19
N PHE A 109 -28.22 0.86 10.32
CA PHE A 109 -28.53 1.55 11.56
C PHE A 109 -27.55 1.12 12.64
N ILE A 110 -27.02 2.11 13.34
CA ILE A 110 -26.17 1.93 14.53
C ILE A 110 -26.97 2.36 15.76
N VAL A 111 -26.90 1.56 16.80
CA VAL A 111 -27.43 1.88 18.12
C VAL A 111 -26.36 1.76 19.18
N ASN A 112 -26.58 2.39 20.34
CA ASN A 112 -25.71 2.31 21.51
C ASN A 112 -24.27 2.70 21.22
N TYR A 113 -24.07 3.85 20.61
CA TYR A 113 -22.72 4.36 20.35
C TYR A 113 -22.21 5.22 21.52
N SER A 114 -20.89 5.17 21.76
CA SER A 114 -20.19 6.04 22.68
C SER A 114 -19.42 7.14 21.95
N ASP A 115 -19.47 8.36 22.49
CA ASP A 115 -18.69 9.48 21.95
C ASP A 115 -17.23 9.33 22.37
N LYS A 116 -16.32 9.42 21.38
CA LYS A 116 -14.89 9.70 21.58
C LYS A 116 -14.64 11.16 21.19
N GLU A 117 -13.53 11.75 21.65
CA GLU A 117 -13.20 13.13 21.26
C GLU A 117 -13.18 13.33 19.74
N PRO A 118 -13.78 14.41 19.20
CA PRO A 118 -13.90 14.62 17.77
C PRO A 118 -12.54 14.75 17.07
N TYR A 119 -12.35 13.97 16.03
CA TYR A 119 -11.19 14.05 15.16
C TYR A 119 -11.25 15.33 14.33
N LYS A 120 -10.27 16.22 14.50
CA LYS A 120 -10.07 17.32 13.56
C LYS A 120 -9.49 16.75 12.27
N PHE A 121 -10.36 16.51 11.31
CA PHE A 121 -10.03 15.96 10.01
C PHE A 121 -9.03 16.86 9.28
N LEU A 122 -7.87 16.32 8.90
CA LEU A 122 -6.99 16.98 7.95
C LEU A 122 -7.65 17.12 6.55
N GLY A 123 -8.68 16.32 6.28
CA GLY A 123 -9.38 16.24 5.00
C GLY A 123 -10.42 17.32 4.71
N ASN A 124 -10.82 18.16 5.68
CA ASN A 124 -11.64 19.34 5.38
C ASN A 124 -10.85 20.52 4.80
N GLU A 125 -9.52 20.47 4.92
CA GLU A 125 -8.64 21.30 4.11
C GLU A 125 -8.20 20.50 2.88
N ARG A 126 -9.07 20.32 1.89
CA ARG A 126 -8.64 19.99 0.51
C ARG A 126 -7.82 21.16 0.00
N LYS A 127 -6.55 21.18 0.38
CA LYS A 127 -5.58 22.05 -0.30
C LYS A 127 -5.31 21.40 -1.65
N LYS A 128 -5.33 22.19 -2.72
CA LYS A 128 -5.30 21.77 -4.13
C LYS A 128 -4.23 20.73 -4.51
N ASN A 129 -3.23 20.51 -3.65
CA ASN A 129 -2.04 19.69 -3.92
C ASN A 129 -2.02 18.33 -3.21
N LEU A 130 -3.08 17.98 -2.48
CA LEU A 130 -3.19 16.73 -1.77
C LEU A 130 -4.23 15.84 -2.44
N TYR A 131 -3.80 14.72 -2.97
CA TYR A 131 -4.70 13.72 -3.52
C TYR A 131 -4.81 12.54 -2.57
N SER A 132 -6.00 12.34 -2.00
CA SER A 132 -6.33 11.14 -1.24
C SER A 132 -6.56 9.99 -2.21
N ALA A 133 -5.53 9.17 -2.39
CA ALA A 133 -5.46 8.15 -3.43
C ALA A 133 -6.05 6.81 -3.01
N TYR A 134 -6.10 6.54 -1.71
CA TYR A 134 -6.62 5.31 -1.12
C TYR A 134 -7.27 5.59 0.23
N LYS A 135 -8.37 4.91 0.52
CA LYS A 135 -8.99 4.82 1.84
C LYS A 135 -9.50 3.40 2.06
N GLY A 136 -9.18 2.83 3.19
CA GLY A 136 -9.58 1.49 3.57
C GLY A 136 -9.08 1.16 4.96
N ILE A 137 -9.16 -0.10 5.33
CA ILE A 137 -8.71 -0.62 6.62
C ILE A 137 -7.58 -1.62 6.47
N VAL A 138 -6.90 -1.90 7.57
CA VAL A 138 -6.01 -3.06 7.69
C VAL A 138 -6.84 -4.27 8.03
N ARG A 139 -6.89 -5.24 7.11
CA ARG A 139 -7.67 -6.48 7.26
C ARG A 139 -6.86 -7.54 7.99
N GLN A 140 -7.54 -8.57 8.52
CA GLN A 140 -6.89 -9.73 9.13
C GLN A 140 -5.90 -10.41 8.15
N THR A 141 -6.25 -10.48 6.86
CA THR A 141 -5.39 -11.03 5.80
C THR A 141 -4.15 -10.20 5.51
N ASP A 142 -4.13 -8.95 5.92
CA ASP A 142 -3.01 -8.05 5.74
C ASP A 142 -1.99 -8.16 6.88
N CYS A 143 -2.37 -8.83 7.98
CA CYS A 143 -1.58 -8.87 9.20
C CYS A 143 -0.72 -10.14 9.31
N ASP A 144 0.41 -9.98 9.98
CA ASP A 144 1.23 -11.08 10.47
C ASP A 144 0.65 -11.68 11.79
N GLN A 145 1.35 -12.66 12.34
CA GLN A 145 0.98 -13.31 13.61
C GLN A 145 0.94 -12.36 14.82
N MET A 146 1.52 -11.17 14.71
CA MET A 146 1.50 -10.14 15.75
C MET A 146 0.39 -9.11 15.54
N SER A 147 -0.51 -9.37 14.61
CA SER A 147 -1.59 -8.46 14.18
C SER A 147 -1.09 -7.11 13.63
N HIS A 148 0.14 -7.07 13.13
CA HIS A 148 0.69 -5.91 12.44
C HIS A 148 0.58 -6.10 10.94
N MET A 149 0.26 -5.02 10.21
CA MET A 149 0.23 -5.06 8.75
C MET A 149 1.62 -5.45 8.20
N ASN A 150 1.67 -6.58 7.48
CA ASN A 150 2.90 -7.05 6.86
C ASN A 150 3.35 -6.11 5.74
N VAL A 151 4.67 -6.02 5.55
CA VAL A 151 5.30 -5.08 4.61
C VAL A 151 4.74 -5.17 3.20
N GLN A 152 4.45 -6.38 2.68
CA GLN A 152 3.91 -6.56 1.33
C GLN A 152 2.59 -5.81 1.10
N PHE A 153 1.76 -5.65 2.13
CA PHE A 153 0.47 -4.96 2.03
C PHE A 153 0.58 -3.43 2.02
N TYR A 154 1.68 -2.87 2.52
CA TYR A 154 2.00 -1.46 2.26
C TYR A 154 2.21 -1.23 0.76
N PHE A 155 2.95 -2.13 0.09
CA PHE A 155 3.19 -2.03 -1.36
C PHE A 155 1.92 -2.32 -2.17
N GLU A 156 1.07 -3.26 -1.73
CA GLU A 156 -0.23 -3.53 -2.35
C GLU A 156 -1.13 -2.29 -2.32
N LYS A 157 -1.33 -1.71 -1.14
CA LYS A 157 -2.18 -0.52 -0.97
C LYS A 157 -1.60 0.70 -1.69
N HIS A 158 -0.27 0.82 -1.74
CA HIS A 158 0.41 1.86 -2.50
C HIS A 158 0.19 1.70 -4.01
N SER A 159 0.32 0.48 -4.55
CA SER A 159 0.01 0.19 -5.95
C SER A 159 -1.45 0.50 -6.31
N THR A 160 -2.39 0.15 -5.42
CA THR A 160 -3.81 0.51 -5.56
C THR A 160 -4.01 2.03 -5.61
N ALA A 161 -3.32 2.76 -4.74
CA ALA A 161 -3.35 4.21 -4.71
C ALA A 161 -2.79 4.84 -6.01
N ILE A 162 -1.67 4.31 -6.54
CA ILE A 162 -1.10 4.74 -7.83
C ILE A 162 -2.11 4.48 -8.96
N LYS A 163 -2.76 3.31 -8.98
CA LYS A 163 -3.75 3.00 -10.00
C LYS A 163 -4.94 3.96 -9.94
N ASN A 164 -5.43 4.31 -8.76
CA ASN A 164 -6.47 5.32 -8.58
C ASN A 164 -6.05 6.69 -9.13
N LEU A 165 -4.79 7.12 -8.88
CA LEU A 165 -4.25 8.35 -9.42
C LEU A 165 -4.25 8.33 -10.96
N PHE A 166 -3.76 7.24 -11.58
CA PHE A 166 -3.72 7.15 -13.04
C PHE A 166 -5.12 7.01 -13.65
N ASN A 167 -6.06 6.39 -12.96
CA ASN A 167 -7.46 6.41 -13.40
C ASN A 167 -8.02 7.84 -13.43
N GLU A 168 -7.74 8.65 -12.40
CA GLU A 168 -8.13 10.09 -12.36
C GLU A 168 -7.47 10.88 -13.48
N ILE A 169 -6.16 10.76 -13.67
CA ILE A 169 -5.39 11.42 -14.74
C ILE A 169 -5.92 11.03 -16.12
N SER A 170 -6.37 9.81 -16.30
CA SER A 170 -6.86 9.28 -17.59
C SER A 170 -8.22 9.85 -18.01
N ILE A 171 -8.98 10.45 -17.11
CA ILE A 171 -10.35 10.98 -17.39
C ILE A 171 -10.41 11.92 -18.60
N PRO A 172 -9.55 12.97 -18.69
CA PRO A 172 -9.60 13.90 -19.82
C PRO A 172 -9.28 13.26 -21.17
N PHE A 173 -8.49 12.19 -21.18
CA PHE A 173 -8.04 11.51 -22.41
C PHE A 173 -9.00 10.44 -22.90
N LYS A 174 -10.01 10.07 -22.11
CA LYS A 174 -10.98 8.99 -22.41
C LYS A 174 -10.34 7.65 -22.76
N LYS A 175 -9.09 7.40 -22.30
CA LYS A 175 -8.37 6.15 -22.44
C LYS A 175 -7.49 5.92 -21.21
N ASN A 176 -7.14 4.68 -20.95
CA ASN A 176 -6.19 4.36 -19.88
C ASN A 176 -4.77 4.74 -20.31
N ILE A 177 -4.06 5.47 -19.44
CA ILE A 177 -2.64 5.77 -19.62
C ILE A 177 -1.84 4.61 -19.00
N ALA A 178 -1.01 3.97 -19.82
CA ALA A 178 -0.12 2.94 -19.35
C ALA A 178 1.04 3.55 -18.52
N PHE A 179 1.38 2.91 -17.43
CA PHE A 179 2.47 3.34 -16.56
C PHE A 179 3.24 2.15 -15.98
N THR A 180 4.48 2.41 -15.60
CA THR A 180 5.35 1.42 -14.98
C THR A 180 6.08 2.07 -13.80
N VAL A 181 6.01 1.44 -12.63
CA VAL A 181 6.81 1.83 -11.47
C VAL A 181 8.24 1.41 -11.71
N LYS A 182 9.19 2.36 -11.62
CA LYS A 182 10.62 2.11 -11.83
C LYS A 182 11.36 1.94 -10.52
N LYS A 183 11.06 2.78 -9.55
CA LYS A 183 11.71 2.79 -8.24
C LYS A 183 10.71 3.14 -7.16
N GLU A 184 10.85 2.50 -6.01
CA GLU A 184 10.12 2.83 -4.79
C GLU A 184 11.08 2.83 -3.61
N ARG A 185 10.90 3.76 -2.71
CA ARG A 185 11.50 3.72 -1.38
C ARG A 185 10.41 3.86 -0.35
N CYS A 186 10.39 2.95 0.61
CA CYS A 186 9.47 2.98 1.74
C CYS A 186 10.25 3.09 3.05
N ILE A 187 9.93 4.11 3.84
CA ILE A 187 10.43 4.27 5.21
C ILE A 187 9.27 4.00 6.16
N PHE A 188 9.47 3.00 7.03
CA PHE A 188 8.48 2.63 8.03
C PHE A 188 8.74 3.42 9.32
N SER A 189 7.71 4.07 9.82
CA SER A 189 7.81 4.95 11.00
C SER A 189 7.10 4.36 12.21
N LYS A 190 5.95 3.73 12.00
CA LYS A 190 5.13 3.12 13.05
C LYS A 190 4.39 1.90 12.52
N GLU A 191 4.18 0.94 13.40
CA GLU A 191 3.36 -0.24 13.13
C GLU A 191 1.89 0.16 12.97
N VAL A 192 1.19 -0.58 12.12
CA VAL A 192 -0.25 -0.45 11.89
C VAL A 192 -0.89 -1.78 12.23
N HIS A 193 -1.96 -1.73 13.00
CA HIS A 193 -2.64 -2.91 13.53
C HIS A 193 -3.92 -3.22 12.75
N LEU A 194 -4.43 -4.42 12.97
CA LEU A 194 -5.74 -4.85 12.49
C LEU A 194 -6.81 -3.79 12.75
N ASN A 195 -7.70 -3.61 11.78
CA ASN A 195 -8.82 -2.65 11.78
C ASN A 195 -8.42 -1.16 11.81
N CYS A 196 -7.10 -0.84 11.74
CA CYS A 196 -6.70 0.55 11.60
C CYS A 196 -7.22 1.13 10.27
N SER A 197 -7.86 2.28 10.35
CA SER A 197 -8.30 3.04 9.17
C SER A 197 -7.12 3.75 8.53
N LEU A 198 -6.85 3.43 7.27
CA LEU A 198 -5.72 3.94 6.50
C LEU A 198 -6.17 4.89 5.39
N GLU A 199 -5.49 6.02 5.30
CA GLU A 199 -5.55 6.92 4.15
C GLU A 199 -4.15 7.07 3.54
N ILE A 200 -4.05 6.95 2.20
CA ILE A 200 -2.81 7.22 1.47
C ILE A 200 -2.99 8.54 0.73
N ILE A 201 -2.13 9.49 1.05
CA ILE A 201 -2.14 10.83 0.48
C ILE A 201 -0.90 11.02 -0.39
N PHE A 202 -1.11 11.43 -1.63
CA PHE A 202 -0.05 11.72 -2.60
C PHE A 202 0.29 13.19 -2.67
N PHE A 203 1.59 13.43 -2.91
CA PHE A 203 2.18 14.68 -3.32
C PHE A 203 2.95 14.45 -4.62
N ILE A 204 2.60 15.17 -5.66
CA ILE A 204 3.39 15.16 -6.88
C ILE A 204 4.56 16.12 -6.67
N GLN A 205 5.79 15.59 -6.75
CA GLN A 205 7.00 16.38 -6.60
C GLN A 205 7.39 17.07 -7.90
N TYR A 206 7.41 16.30 -9.00
CA TYR A 206 7.61 16.82 -10.35
C TYR A 206 7.04 15.88 -11.40
N VAL A 207 6.80 16.43 -12.57
CA VAL A 207 6.48 15.71 -13.80
C VAL A 207 7.43 16.23 -14.87
N GLU A 208 8.23 15.38 -15.46
CA GLU A 208 9.17 15.72 -16.51
C GLU A 208 9.08 14.67 -17.62
N GLU A 209 8.91 15.14 -18.89
CA GLU A 209 8.76 14.28 -20.06
C GLU A 209 7.76 13.12 -19.84
N ASN A 210 8.29 11.93 -19.52
CA ASN A 210 7.52 10.71 -19.28
C ASN A 210 7.75 10.13 -17.88
N GLU A 211 8.26 10.92 -16.95
CA GLU A 211 8.48 10.53 -15.56
C GLU A 211 7.63 11.36 -14.60
N LEU A 212 7.04 10.66 -13.62
CA LEU A 212 6.31 11.23 -12.50
C LEU A 212 7.01 10.83 -11.22
N LYS A 213 7.43 11.80 -10.40
CA LYS A 213 7.91 11.56 -9.05
C LYS A 213 6.84 11.88 -8.04
N LEU A 214 6.47 10.86 -7.25
CA LEU A 214 5.50 10.94 -6.17
C LEU A 214 6.18 10.83 -4.82
N SER A 215 5.62 11.54 -3.86
CA SER A 215 5.79 11.26 -2.44
C SER A 215 4.45 10.93 -1.83
N SER A 216 4.36 9.88 -1.01
CA SER A 216 3.12 9.50 -0.38
C SER A 216 3.28 9.23 1.11
N LYS A 217 2.21 9.43 1.86
CA LYS A 217 2.13 9.15 3.29
C LYS A 217 0.98 8.23 3.58
N PHE A 218 1.28 7.21 4.38
CA PHE A 218 0.30 6.30 4.95
C PHE A 218 -0.14 6.85 6.30
N TYR A 219 -1.34 7.32 6.36
CA TYR A 219 -1.94 7.94 7.53
C TYR A 219 -2.84 6.94 8.23
N CYS A 220 -2.53 6.60 9.48
CA CYS A 220 -3.45 5.83 10.33
C CYS A 220 -4.32 6.84 11.08
N LEU A 221 -5.63 6.81 10.82
CA LEU A 221 -6.57 7.76 11.40
C LEU A 221 -6.77 7.52 12.91
N ASP A 222 -6.76 6.27 13.34
CA ASP A 222 -7.08 5.89 14.73
C ASP A 222 -6.06 6.44 15.73
N ASN A 223 -4.79 6.41 15.37
CA ASN A 223 -3.71 6.91 16.24
C ASN A 223 -3.10 8.24 15.75
N LYS A 224 -3.66 8.83 14.68
CA LYS A 224 -3.26 10.11 14.11
C LYS A 224 -1.79 10.18 13.69
N ASN A 225 -1.22 9.06 13.25
CA ASN A 225 0.18 8.92 12.94
C ASN A 225 0.43 8.61 11.45
N ILE A 226 1.61 9.03 10.99
CA ILE A 226 2.16 8.54 9.73
C ILE A 226 2.86 7.22 10.02
N SER A 227 2.41 6.14 9.38
CA SER A 227 2.97 4.79 9.55
C SER A 227 4.09 4.50 8.56
N ALA A 228 3.95 4.99 7.34
CA ALA A 228 4.97 4.82 6.30
C ALA A 228 4.99 6.02 5.36
N HIS A 229 6.13 6.16 4.70
CA HIS A 229 6.38 7.19 3.72
C HIS A 229 7.02 6.55 2.48
N PHE A 230 6.42 6.78 1.30
CA PHE A 230 6.96 6.33 0.03
C PHE A 230 7.48 7.50 -0.79
N GLU A 231 8.58 7.26 -1.51
CA GLU A 231 8.99 8.00 -2.70
C GLU A 231 8.97 7.04 -3.89
N THR A 232 8.33 7.45 -4.98
CA THR A 232 8.10 6.60 -6.13
C THR A 232 8.42 7.33 -7.42
N ILE A 233 9.14 6.66 -8.32
CA ILE A 233 9.38 7.11 -9.69
C ILE A 233 8.61 6.20 -10.62
N ILE A 234 7.75 6.81 -11.44
CA ILE A 234 6.87 6.15 -12.38
C ILE A 234 7.16 6.67 -13.77
N SER A 235 7.39 5.79 -14.74
CA SER A 235 7.33 6.17 -16.14
C SER A 235 5.95 5.84 -16.71
N PHE A 236 5.52 6.64 -17.68
CA PHE A 236 4.19 6.52 -18.30
C PHE A 236 4.27 6.83 -19.80
N GLU A 237 3.24 6.39 -20.53
CA GLU A 237 3.07 6.79 -21.92
C GLU A 237 2.71 8.25 -22.01
N THR A 238 3.45 9.01 -22.82
CA THR A 238 3.27 10.45 -22.95
C THR A 238 2.14 10.76 -23.94
N GLU A 239 1.17 11.54 -23.49
CA GLU A 239 0.15 12.18 -24.31
C GLU A 239 0.46 13.67 -24.45
N SER A 240 0.11 14.29 -25.57
CA SER A 240 0.44 15.68 -25.93
C SER A 240 -0.09 16.62 -24.89
N ASN A 241 -0.69 16.59 -23.91
CA ASN A 241 -1.12 17.55 -22.91
C ASN A 241 -1.14 16.94 -21.48
N LEU A 242 -0.53 15.75 -21.33
CA LEU A 242 -0.58 15.04 -20.05
C LEU A 242 0.09 15.82 -18.93
N ILE A 243 1.23 16.45 -19.23
CA ILE A 243 1.96 17.28 -18.25
C ILE A 243 1.12 18.48 -17.83
N GLU A 244 0.44 19.12 -18.76
CA GLU A 244 -0.47 20.26 -18.45
C GLU A 244 -1.62 19.79 -17.57
N VAL A 245 -2.27 18.67 -17.92
CA VAL A 245 -3.37 18.10 -17.12
C VAL A 245 -2.94 17.74 -15.71
N ILE A 246 -1.78 17.11 -15.53
CA ILE A 246 -1.25 16.80 -14.20
C ILE A 246 -0.94 18.10 -13.43
N ASN A 247 -0.38 19.09 -14.10
CA ASN A 247 -0.09 20.39 -13.50
C ASN A 247 -1.38 21.10 -13.07
N ASP A 248 -2.39 21.12 -13.91
CA ASP A 248 -3.67 21.78 -13.61
C ASP A 248 -4.42 21.09 -12.47
N ILE A 249 -4.40 19.75 -12.43
CA ILE A 249 -5.08 18.98 -11.38
C ILE A 249 -4.33 19.07 -10.05
N PHE A 250 -3.00 19.01 -10.06
CA PHE A 250 -2.21 18.73 -8.85
C PHE A 250 -1.18 19.81 -8.46
N LEU A 251 -0.77 20.73 -9.34
CA LEU A 251 0.40 21.58 -9.08
C LEU A 251 0.13 23.07 -8.86
N SER A 252 -1.11 23.49 -8.76
CA SER A 252 -1.49 24.91 -8.73
C SER A 252 -0.95 25.75 -7.53
N ASP A 253 -0.34 25.13 -6.49
CA ASP A 253 0.24 25.85 -5.33
C ASP A 253 1.44 25.11 -4.68
N LYS A 254 2.50 24.89 -5.45
CA LYS A 254 3.65 24.03 -5.15
C LYS A 254 4.44 24.30 -3.86
N LEU A 255 4.56 25.54 -3.42
CA LEU A 255 5.65 25.93 -2.53
C LEU A 255 5.35 25.90 -1.03
N THR A 256 4.11 26.10 -0.63
CA THR A 256 3.77 26.27 0.79
C THR A 256 3.64 24.98 1.59
N TYR A 257 3.44 23.85 0.92
CA TYR A 257 3.18 22.56 1.57
C TYR A 257 4.39 21.65 1.72
N LEU A 258 5.33 21.70 0.78
CA LEU A 258 6.57 20.94 0.85
C LEU A 258 7.38 21.27 2.11
N ASN A 259 7.37 22.54 2.52
CA ASN A 259 8.11 23.02 3.70
C ASN A 259 7.55 22.48 5.04
N LYS A 260 6.27 22.11 5.11
CA LYS A 260 5.67 21.56 6.34
C LYS A 260 6.03 20.12 6.64
N PHE A 261 6.44 19.34 5.63
CA PHE A 261 6.63 17.90 5.75
C PHE A 261 8.08 17.43 5.68
N ASN A 262 9.05 18.35 5.59
CA ASN A 262 10.50 18.07 5.72
C ASN A 262 10.97 16.87 4.86
N PHE A 263 10.65 16.86 3.55
CA PHE A 263 11.03 15.81 2.60
C PHE A 263 12.53 15.78 2.29
N GLU A 264 13.28 16.83 2.63
CA GLU A 264 14.71 16.98 2.32
C GLU A 264 15.63 15.96 3.01
N LYS A 265 15.13 15.21 4.00
CA LYS A 265 15.93 14.21 4.75
C LYS A 265 15.92 12.81 4.15
N LEU A 266 15.12 12.54 3.12
CA LEU A 266 15.13 11.23 2.50
C LEU A 266 16.35 11.10 1.59
N ARG A 267 17.15 10.04 1.78
CA ARG A 267 18.28 9.75 0.87
C ARG A 267 17.74 9.63 -0.55
N LYS A 268 18.43 10.25 -1.51
CA LYS A 268 18.13 10.06 -2.93
C LYS A 268 18.13 8.56 -3.24
N LEU A 269 17.12 8.11 -3.98
CA LEU A 269 17.11 6.77 -4.55
C LEU A 269 18.37 6.61 -5.41
N SER A 270 19.13 5.54 -5.18
CA SER A 270 20.35 5.29 -5.92
C SER A 270 20.02 5.02 -7.39
N ASP A 271 20.77 5.66 -8.31
CA ASP A 271 20.67 5.43 -9.75
C ASP A 271 21.56 4.26 -10.20
N LYS A 272 22.02 3.42 -9.29
CA LYS A 272 22.84 2.27 -9.62
C LYS A 272 22.11 1.37 -10.63
N ARG A 273 22.82 0.96 -11.67
CA ARG A 273 22.36 -0.08 -12.59
C ARG A 273 22.37 -1.43 -11.84
N PRO A 274 21.54 -2.41 -12.28
CA PRO A 274 21.61 -3.74 -11.69
C PRO A 274 23.01 -4.30 -11.84
N PRO A 275 23.50 -5.10 -10.90
CA PRO A 275 24.73 -5.83 -11.08
C PRO A 275 24.57 -6.77 -12.28
N LYS A 276 25.64 -6.97 -13.07
CA LYS A 276 25.59 -7.88 -14.21
C LYS A 276 25.49 -9.35 -13.79
N THR A 277 25.94 -9.67 -12.61
CA THR A 277 25.96 -11.03 -12.05
C THR A 277 25.65 -11.00 -10.56
N ILE A 278 25.02 -12.07 -10.08
CA ILE A 278 24.81 -12.29 -8.66
C ILE A 278 26.15 -12.61 -7.99
N ASN A 279 26.36 -12.10 -6.78
CA ASN A 279 27.57 -12.37 -6.01
C ASN A 279 27.69 -13.87 -5.73
N LYS A 280 28.91 -14.44 -5.83
CA LYS A 280 29.15 -15.89 -5.71
C LYS A 280 28.73 -16.48 -4.35
N ASN A 281 28.82 -15.69 -3.28
CA ASN A 281 28.42 -16.10 -1.94
C ASN A 281 26.97 -15.73 -1.60
N ALA A 282 26.16 -15.33 -2.59
CA ALA A 282 24.76 -15.02 -2.37
C ALA A 282 23.98 -16.28 -1.98
N PHE A 283 23.15 -16.15 -0.95
CA PHE A 283 22.28 -17.21 -0.47
C PHE A 283 20.97 -17.25 -1.27
N LEU A 284 20.64 -18.41 -1.86
CA LEU A 284 19.33 -18.64 -2.45
C LEU A 284 18.28 -18.73 -1.35
N SER A 285 17.50 -17.70 -1.16
CA SER A 285 16.63 -17.50 0.00
C SER A 285 15.14 -17.74 -0.26
N CYS A 286 14.71 -17.70 -1.53
CA CYS A 286 13.33 -18.01 -1.91
C CYS A 286 13.25 -18.44 -3.37
N LYS A 287 12.30 -19.33 -3.67
CA LYS A 287 11.86 -19.68 -5.04
C LYS A 287 10.35 -19.66 -5.11
N LYS A 288 9.83 -19.03 -6.12
CA LYS A 288 8.38 -18.96 -6.39
C LYS A 288 8.10 -18.87 -7.88
N ALA A 289 6.84 -19.11 -8.26
CA ALA A 289 6.33 -18.81 -9.59
C ALA A 289 5.24 -17.74 -9.50
N VAL A 290 5.13 -16.91 -10.53
CA VAL A 290 4.04 -15.94 -10.66
C VAL A 290 2.77 -16.69 -11.02
N ASN A 291 1.76 -16.63 -10.18
CA ASN A 291 0.46 -17.27 -10.36
C ASN A 291 -0.61 -16.26 -10.74
N THR A 292 -1.79 -16.75 -11.14
CA THR A 292 -2.92 -15.89 -11.54
C THR A 292 -3.32 -14.87 -10.46
N TRP A 293 -3.26 -15.27 -9.19
CA TRP A 293 -3.61 -14.38 -8.05
C TRP A 293 -2.54 -13.35 -7.71
N ASP A 294 -1.34 -13.47 -8.29
CA ASP A 294 -0.23 -12.53 -8.10
C ASP A 294 -0.25 -11.39 -9.12
N LEU A 295 -1.14 -11.47 -10.13
CA LEU A 295 -1.17 -10.53 -11.24
C LEU A 295 -1.87 -9.21 -10.88
N GLY A 296 -1.31 -8.13 -11.39
CA GLY A 296 -1.89 -6.79 -11.36
C GLY A 296 -2.74 -6.46 -12.61
N PHE A 297 -3.07 -5.20 -12.73
CA PHE A 297 -3.87 -4.66 -13.85
C PHE A 297 -3.18 -4.78 -15.22
N ASP A 298 -1.87 -4.90 -15.23
CA ASP A 298 -1.02 -5.08 -16.41
C ASP A 298 -0.75 -6.56 -16.73
N LEU A 299 -1.42 -7.48 -16.04
CA LEU A 299 -1.24 -8.93 -16.12
C LEU A 299 0.19 -9.38 -15.76
N MET A 300 0.90 -8.59 -14.98
CA MET A 300 2.24 -8.87 -14.46
C MET A 300 2.20 -9.06 -12.95
N GLY A 301 3.20 -9.74 -12.40
CA GLY A 301 3.36 -9.93 -10.97
C GLY A 301 3.46 -8.58 -10.25
N THR A 302 2.58 -8.39 -9.28
CA THR A 302 2.42 -7.14 -8.51
C THR A 302 3.63 -6.80 -7.65
N SER A 303 3.72 -5.55 -7.17
CA SER A 303 4.65 -5.17 -6.11
C SER A 303 4.40 -5.98 -4.84
N GLN A 304 3.13 -6.32 -4.52
CA GLN A 304 2.79 -7.21 -3.40
C GLN A 304 3.44 -8.58 -3.54
N PHE A 305 3.31 -9.24 -4.71
CA PHE A 305 3.98 -10.54 -4.98
C PHE A 305 5.49 -10.45 -4.79
N LYS A 306 6.11 -9.44 -5.41
CA LYS A 306 7.57 -9.26 -5.37
C LYS A 306 8.07 -9.02 -3.95
N VAL A 307 7.40 -8.17 -3.19
CA VAL A 307 7.75 -7.88 -1.78
C VAL A 307 7.34 -9.04 -0.86
N GLY A 308 6.32 -9.81 -1.20
CA GLY A 308 5.98 -11.07 -0.54
C GLY A 308 7.12 -12.09 -0.62
N CYS A 309 7.72 -12.24 -1.81
CA CYS A 309 8.93 -13.06 -1.98
C CYS A 309 10.10 -12.54 -1.12
N VAL A 310 10.24 -11.23 -0.96
CA VAL A 310 11.26 -10.62 -0.08
C VAL A 310 11.00 -10.97 1.40
N SER A 311 9.76 -10.96 1.84
CA SER A 311 9.40 -11.33 3.22
C SER A 311 9.77 -12.78 3.53
N ASP A 312 9.49 -13.70 2.59
CA ASP A 312 9.89 -15.10 2.70
C ASP A 312 11.42 -15.24 2.68
N ALA A 313 12.07 -14.56 1.73
CA ALA A 313 13.52 -14.57 1.57
C ALA A 313 14.25 -14.05 2.82
N ALA A 314 13.79 -12.96 3.42
CA ALA A 314 14.38 -12.39 4.64
C ALA A 314 14.28 -13.37 5.82
N THR A 315 13.17 -14.10 5.94
CA THR A 315 12.99 -15.13 6.97
C THR A 315 14.01 -16.25 6.83
N HIS A 316 14.18 -16.80 5.63
CA HIS A 316 15.17 -17.87 5.37
C HIS A 316 16.61 -17.36 5.54
N PHE A 317 16.88 -16.14 5.06
CA PHE A 317 18.19 -15.50 5.15
C PHE A 317 18.64 -15.28 6.61
N PHE A 318 17.72 -14.90 7.50
CA PHE A 318 18.02 -14.77 8.92
C PHE A 318 18.13 -16.13 9.61
N THR A 319 17.36 -17.12 9.18
CA THR A 319 17.41 -18.48 9.71
C THR A 319 18.78 -19.12 9.52
N VAL A 320 19.42 -18.98 8.33
CA VAL A 320 20.77 -19.53 8.11
C VAL A 320 21.82 -18.83 8.94
N CYS A 321 21.58 -17.60 9.37
CA CYS A 321 22.42 -16.88 10.32
C CYS A 321 22.16 -17.26 11.79
N GLY A 322 21.23 -18.20 12.04
CA GLY A 322 20.91 -18.72 13.37
C GLY A 322 19.75 -18.03 14.07
N ALA A 323 19.05 -17.09 13.40
CA ALA A 323 17.82 -16.49 13.91
C ALA A 323 16.60 -17.29 13.45
N ASP A 324 16.60 -18.59 13.72
CA ASP A 324 15.49 -19.50 13.42
C ASP A 324 14.30 -19.29 14.37
N TYR A 325 13.21 -20.00 14.11
CA TYR A 325 11.98 -19.93 14.92
C TYR A 325 12.25 -20.20 16.41
N ASN A 326 13.02 -21.25 16.75
CA ASN A 326 13.29 -21.63 18.14
C ASN A 326 14.10 -20.56 18.86
N TRP A 327 15.11 -20.01 18.19
CA TRP A 327 15.93 -18.92 18.73
C TRP A 327 15.10 -17.66 18.97
N ARG A 328 14.28 -17.27 17.99
CA ARG A 328 13.40 -16.10 18.10
C ARG A 328 12.40 -16.23 19.23
N THR A 329 11.75 -17.39 19.35
CA THR A 329 10.77 -17.68 20.41
C THR A 329 11.43 -17.71 21.78
N LYS A 330 12.58 -18.38 21.92
CA LYS A 330 13.31 -18.50 23.20
C LYS A 330 13.72 -17.14 23.76
N TYR A 331 14.14 -16.22 22.90
CA TYR A 331 14.66 -14.92 23.33
C TYR A 331 13.66 -13.78 23.10
N ASN A 332 12.44 -14.07 22.68
CA ASN A 332 11.38 -13.11 22.37
C ASN A 332 11.86 -11.99 21.41
N ILE A 333 12.49 -12.39 20.31
CA ILE A 333 13.13 -11.50 19.35
C ILE A 333 12.37 -11.51 18.02
N GLY A 334 12.01 -10.32 17.56
CA GLY A 334 11.52 -10.04 16.21
C GLY A 334 12.57 -9.38 15.33
N SER A 335 12.16 -9.04 14.13
CA SER A 335 12.90 -8.14 13.24
C SER A 335 11.96 -7.07 12.73
N ALA A 336 12.44 -5.84 12.65
CA ALA A 336 11.68 -4.72 12.12
C ALA A 336 12.42 -4.13 10.92
N ALA A 337 11.69 -3.98 9.82
CA ALA A 337 12.15 -3.25 8.64
C ALA A 337 12.02 -1.75 8.89
N LEU A 338 13.05 -0.99 8.51
CA LEU A 338 13.08 0.46 8.67
C LEU A 338 13.02 1.19 7.33
N ASP A 339 13.68 0.64 6.32
CA ASP A 339 13.86 1.28 5.02
C ASP A 339 13.97 0.21 3.93
N TYR A 340 13.11 0.31 2.94
CA TYR A 340 13.12 -0.51 1.74
C TYR A 340 13.38 0.38 0.53
N SER A 341 14.37 0.04 -0.29
CA SER A 341 14.69 0.73 -1.55
C SER A 341 14.64 -0.26 -2.70
N VAL A 342 13.59 -0.18 -3.49
CA VAL A 342 13.27 -1.13 -4.57
C VAL A 342 13.57 -0.53 -5.93
N ARG A 343 14.16 -1.33 -6.83
CA ARG A 343 14.32 -1.01 -8.24
C ARG A 343 13.74 -2.14 -9.08
N TYR A 344 12.89 -1.80 -10.01
CA TYR A 344 12.25 -2.72 -10.93
C TYR A 344 12.88 -2.58 -12.31
N TYR A 345 13.37 -3.68 -12.87
CA TYR A 345 14.07 -3.70 -14.15
C TYR A 345 13.24 -4.34 -15.26
N LYS A 346 12.52 -5.41 -14.91
CA LYS A 346 11.68 -6.17 -15.84
C LYS A 346 10.35 -6.54 -15.21
N CYS A 347 9.36 -6.77 -16.07
CA CYS A 347 8.08 -7.32 -15.65
C CYS A 347 8.24 -8.81 -15.31
N ALA A 348 7.30 -9.32 -14.51
CA ALA A 348 7.25 -10.73 -14.13
C ALA A 348 5.90 -11.32 -14.61
N PRO A 349 5.82 -11.85 -15.84
CA PRO A 349 4.57 -12.37 -16.40
C PRO A 349 4.12 -13.66 -15.70
N LEU A 350 2.86 -14.05 -15.94
CA LEU A 350 2.28 -15.30 -15.47
C LEU A 350 3.16 -16.50 -15.85
N GLY A 351 3.39 -17.38 -14.89
CA GLY A 351 4.18 -18.60 -15.06
C GLY A 351 5.70 -18.39 -14.97
N MET A 352 6.20 -17.16 -14.85
CA MET A 352 7.62 -16.93 -14.63
C MET A 352 8.06 -17.54 -13.29
N ALA A 353 9.08 -18.39 -13.31
CA ALA A 353 9.75 -18.88 -12.12
C ALA A 353 10.85 -17.90 -11.69
N VAL A 354 10.85 -17.54 -10.42
CA VAL A 354 11.79 -16.56 -9.86
C VAL A 354 12.55 -17.12 -8.65
N SER A 355 13.81 -16.75 -8.57
CA SER A 355 14.69 -17.02 -7.43
C SER A 355 15.15 -15.73 -6.77
N MET A 356 15.19 -15.73 -5.43
CA MET A 356 15.72 -14.61 -4.63
C MET A 356 17.10 -14.96 -4.10
N TYR A 357 18.09 -14.13 -4.42
CA TYR A 357 19.47 -14.24 -3.92
C TYR A 357 19.76 -13.10 -2.95
N SER A 358 20.31 -13.42 -1.79
CA SER A 358 20.47 -12.50 -0.67
C SER A 358 21.90 -12.40 -0.19
N ASN A 359 22.34 -11.17 0.06
CA ASN A 359 23.64 -10.86 0.69
C ASN A 359 23.49 -9.76 1.72
N PHE A 360 24.32 -9.76 2.77
CA PHE A 360 24.52 -8.57 3.58
C PHE A 360 25.41 -7.57 2.84
N THR A 361 25.04 -6.30 2.91
CA THR A 361 25.88 -5.18 2.43
C THR A 361 26.61 -4.50 3.59
N LYS A 362 26.07 -4.61 4.82
CA LYS A 362 26.69 -4.14 6.05
C LYS A 362 26.07 -4.77 7.27
N ILE A 363 26.91 -5.24 8.19
CA ILE A 363 26.51 -5.72 9.52
C ILE A 363 26.97 -4.69 10.54
N GLY A 364 26.01 -3.94 11.10
CA GLY A 364 26.27 -2.92 12.10
C GLY A 364 26.13 -3.45 13.53
N ASN A 365 26.25 -2.57 14.52
CA ASN A 365 26.08 -2.95 15.92
C ASN A 365 24.61 -3.29 16.25
N LYS A 366 23.65 -2.47 15.78
CA LYS A 366 22.20 -2.65 15.99
C LYS A 366 21.41 -2.75 14.70
N SER A 367 22.01 -2.53 13.54
CA SER A 367 21.33 -2.54 12.25
C SER A 367 22.01 -3.46 11.27
N LEU A 368 21.19 -4.07 10.42
CA LEU A 368 21.57 -4.94 9.32
C LEU A 368 21.19 -4.25 8.02
N LYS A 369 22.11 -4.23 7.06
CA LYS A 369 21.81 -3.83 5.69
C LYS A 369 22.04 -5.03 4.78
N PHE A 370 21.09 -5.33 3.95
CA PHE A 370 21.16 -6.45 3.03
C PHE A 370 20.40 -6.13 1.75
N ILE A 371 20.71 -6.90 0.72
CA ILE A 371 20.11 -6.78 -0.60
C ILE A 371 19.55 -8.13 -1.01
N HIS A 372 18.38 -8.11 -1.65
CA HIS A 372 17.84 -9.26 -2.35
C HIS A 372 17.77 -8.94 -3.84
N HIS A 373 18.20 -9.87 -4.68
CA HIS A 373 18.05 -9.83 -6.13
C HIS A 373 17.02 -10.88 -6.54
N MET A 374 15.96 -10.46 -7.20
CA MET A 374 15.00 -11.37 -7.82
C MET A 374 15.44 -11.64 -9.25
N VAL A 375 15.60 -12.90 -9.58
CA VAL A 375 16.13 -13.38 -10.86
C VAL A 375 15.08 -14.24 -11.54
N ASP A 376 14.92 -14.07 -12.84
CA ASP A 376 14.17 -14.98 -13.70
C ASP A 376 14.99 -16.28 -13.87
N ASP A 377 14.46 -17.41 -13.44
CA ASP A 377 15.15 -18.71 -13.48
C ASP A 377 15.44 -19.17 -14.93
N ALA A 378 14.65 -18.72 -15.91
CA ALA A 378 14.81 -19.13 -17.30
C ALA A 378 15.94 -18.36 -18.02
N SER A 379 15.99 -17.03 -17.81
CA SER A 379 16.99 -16.18 -18.51
C SER A 379 18.23 -15.86 -17.67
N GLY A 380 18.13 -15.97 -16.35
CA GLY A 380 19.17 -15.49 -15.41
C GLY A 380 19.16 -13.97 -15.22
N ASP A 381 18.22 -13.25 -15.79
CA ASP A 381 18.15 -11.81 -15.70
C ASP A 381 17.63 -11.35 -14.33
N ILE A 382 18.25 -10.29 -13.80
CA ILE A 382 17.73 -9.63 -12.60
C ILE A 382 16.52 -8.80 -12.99
N ILE A 383 15.36 -9.12 -12.39
CA ILE A 383 14.09 -8.43 -12.65
C ILE A 383 13.80 -7.35 -11.60
N MET A 384 14.34 -7.50 -10.40
CA MET A 384 14.21 -6.52 -9.32
C MET A 384 15.38 -6.66 -8.35
N ASP A 385 15.79 -5.56 -7.76
CA ASP A 385 16.56 -5.61 -6.52
C ASP A 385 15.91 -4.77 -5.41
N ILE A 386 16.20 -5.12 -4.17
CA ILE A 386 15.72 -4.41 -3.01
C ILE A 386 16.80 -4.36 -1.93
N GLU A 387 17.18 -3.15 -1.56
CA GLU A 387 18.05 -2.89 -0.42
C GLU A 387 17.20 -2.63 0.83
N ILE A 388 17.55 -3.29 1.93
CA ILE A 388 16.80 -3.24 3.18
C ILE A 388 17.70 -2.82 4.32
N VAL A 389 17.17 -1.92 5.15
CA VAL A 389 17.71 -1.65 6.49
C VAL A 389 16.75 -2.22 7.50
N ALA A 390 17.23 -3.14 8.33
CA ALA A 390 16.44 -3.75 9.39
C ALA A 390 17.21 -3.77 10.71
N VAL A 391 16.46 -4.01 11.79
CA VAL A 391 17.00 -4.23 13.14
C VAL A 391 16.44 -5.51 13.71
N LEU A 392 17.21 -6.15 14.59
CA LEU A 392 16.65 -7.13 15.53
C LEU A 392 15.99 -6.35 16.67
N PHE A 393 14.85 -6.85 17.13
CA PHE A 393 13.96 -6.12 18.00
C PHE A 393 13.54 -6.98 19.20
N ASP A 394 13.74 -6.47 20.40
CA ASP A 394 13.23 -7.06 21.64
C ASP A 394 11.71 -6.79 21.68
N LEU A 395 10.92 -7.84 21.58
CA LEU A 395 9.46 -7.73 21.48
C LEU A 395 8.80 -7.31 22.81
N GLU A 396 9.43 -7.58 23.93
CA GLU A 396 8.92 -7.17 25.24
C GLU A 396 9.22 -5.69 25.53
N LYS A 397 10.49 -5.30 25.38
CA LYS A 397 10.93 -3.92 25.65
C LYS A 397 10.61 -2.94 24.52
N ARG A 398 10.20 -3.44 23.35
CA ARG A 398 9.89 -2.64 22.16
C ARG A 398 11.05 -1.73 21.71
N VAL A 399 12.28 -2.26 21.74
CA VAL A 399 13.51 -1.53 21.35
C VAL A 399 14.41 -2.38 20.45
N SER A 400 15.22 -1.71 19.61
CA SER A 400 16.25 -2.39 18.83
C SER A 400 17.35 -2.93 19.74
N MET A 401 17.80 -4.16 19.46
CA MET A 401 18.84 -4.82 20.22
C MET A 401 20.19 -4.83 19.49
N ILE A 402 21.24 -5.13 20.24
CA ILE A 402 22.58 -5.37 19.67
C ILE A 402 22.51 -6.69 18.88
N VAL A 403 23.05 -6.71 17.66
CA VAL A 403 23.15 -7.92 16.85
C VAL A 403 24.08 -8.92 17.56
N PRO A 404 23.59 -10.12 17.91
CA PRO A 404 24.41 -11.11 18.63
C PRO A 404 25.64 -11.54 17.84
N GLU A 405 26.73 -11.82 18.53
CA GLU A 405 28.00 -12.20 17.91
C GLU A 405 27.88 -13.50 17.11
N SER A 406 27.11 -14.48 17.64
CA SER A 406 26.83 -15.73 16.93
C SER A 406 26.12 -15.53 15.59
N PHE A 407 25.22 -14.54 15.50
CA PHE A 407 24.58 -14.14 14.25
C PHE A 407 25.59 -13.45 13.31
N LYS A 408 26.39 -12.49 13.82
CA LYS A 408 27.40 -11.78 13.03
C LYS A 408 28.39 -12.72 12.38
N ASN A 409 28.87 -13.70 13.13
CA ASN A 409 29.87 -14.67 12.63
C ASN A 409 29.34 -15.48 11.43
N LYS A 410 28.08 -15.89 11.46
CA LYS A 410 27.45 -16.58 10.32
C LYS A 410 27.11 -15.59 9.17
N ALA A 411 26.63 -14.40 9.51
CA ALA A 411 26.27 -13.40 8.53
C ALA A 411 27.47 -12.86 7.73
N ASN A 412 28.69 -12.86 8.34
CA ASN A 412 29.91 -12.42 7.66
C ASN A 412 30.26 -13.26 6.42
N SER A 413 29.94 -14.57 6.39
CA SER A 413 30.13 -15.42 5.22
C SER A 413 29.23 -15.06 4.05
N LEU A 414 28.17 -14.30 4.32
CA LEU A 414 27.18 -13.84 3.33
C LEU A 414 27.31 -12.34 3.04
N LEU A 415 28.38 -11.70 3.51
CA LEU A 415 28.70 -10.31 3.20
C LEU A 415 29.15 -10.21 1.75
N ILE A 416 28.72 -9.18 1.04
CA ILE A 416 29.19 -8.93 -0.34
C ILE A 416 30.73 -8.79 -0.32
N GLU A 417 31.41 -9.61 -1.09
CA GLU A 417 32.85 -9.44 -1.34
C GLU A 417 33.05 -8.23 -2.25
N ASN A 418 33.91 -7.31 -1.85
CA ASN A 418 34.29 -6.11 -2.62
C ASN A 418 35.16 -6.46 -3.82
#